data_a03993454db1a4eb2b1a507cd3530671
#
_entry.id   a03993454db1a4eb2b1a507cd3530671
#
_cell.length_a   1.000
_cell.length_b   1.000
_cell.length_c   1.000
_cell.angle_alpha   90.00
_cell.angle_beta   90.00
_cell.angle_gamma   90.00
#
_symmetry.space_group_name_H-M   'P 1'
#
loop_
_entity.id
_entity.type
_entity.pdbx_description
1 polymer ?
#
loop_
_entity_poly.entity_id
_entity_poly.type
_entity_poly.pdbx_seq_one_letter_code
_entity_poly.pdbx_strand_id
1 'polypeptide(L)'
;VGFLDIKIKKKGKEITVELIDFSVHYSQNTVQSLSDSLGKGKTSIVLEDGILKKISKSKDGIVKIQEITTKWADWIDYWAIDFNYADREELVLRTNADGELEQTATGRYVFDNEWQSFKTNNDDLELISAPRTYAEKGTYKVAVKVVDVFGNDTTKVFEVEVG
;
A
#
# COMPACT_ATOMS: atom_id res chain seq x y z
N VAL A 1 7.40 8.48 -0.67
CA VAL A 1 7.24 7.86 0.66
C VAL A 1 5.94 8.38 1.26
N GLY A 2 5.01 7.50 1.56
CA GLY A 2 3.73 7.83 2.16
C GLY A 2 3.77 7.75 3.69
N PHE A 3 2.80 8.38 4.33
CA PHE A 3 2.50 8.19 5.75
C PHE A 3 1.43 7.12 5.89
N LEU A 4 1.63 6.18 6.79
CA LEU A 4 0.73 5.08 7.07
C LEU A 4 0.54 4.96 8.58
N ASP A 5 -0.70 5.03 9.04
CA ASP A 5 -1.06 4.80 10.43
C ASP A 5 -2.05 3.64 10.55
N ILE A 6 -1.77 2.75 11.47
CA ILE A 6 -2.61 1.59 11.77
C ILE A 6 -2.85 1.45 13.25
N LYS A 7 -3.92 0.73 13.58
CA LYS A 7 -4.21 0.26 14.94
C LYS A 7 -4.28 -1.25 14.95
N ILE A 8 -3.54 -1.87 15.86
CA ILE A 8 -3.61 -3.31 16.08
C ILE A 8 -4.43 -3.59 17.31
N LYS A 9 -5.52 -4.34 17.13
CA LYS A 9 -6.38 -4.80 18.22
C LYS A 9 -6.00 -6.24 18.56
N LYS A 10 -5.78 -6.50 19.83
CA LYS A 10 -5.37 -7.82 20.35
C LYS A 10 -6.44 -8.41 21.25
N LYS A 11 -6.69 -9.71 21.06
CA LYS A 11 -7.53 -10.50 21.94
C LYS A 11 -6.88 -11.87 22.15
N GLY A 12 -6.15 -12.03 23.27
CA GLY A 12 -5.34 -13.23 23.48
C GLY A 12 -4.26 -13.39 22.41
N LYS A 13 -4.32 -14.49 21.66
CA LYS A 13 -3.41 -14.77 20.53
C LYS A 13 -3.94 -14.28 19.18
N GLU A 14 -5.08 -13.62 19.17
CA GLU A 14 -5.70 -13.08 17.95
C GLU A 14 -5.40 -11.60 17.79
N ILE A 15 -5.08 -11.19 16.59
CA ILE A 15 -4.93 -9.78 16.23
C ILE A 15 -5.82 -9.42 15.04
N THR A 16 -6.21 -8.15 15.00
CA THR A 16 -6.89 -7.51 13.88
C THR A 16 -6.16 -6.20 13.59
N VAL A 17 -5.92 -5.91 12.33
CA VAL A 17 -5.27 -4.68 11.88
C VAL A 17 -6.31 -3.75 11.29
N GLU A 18 -6.36 -2.52 11.78
CA GLU A 18 -7.22 -1.46 11.27
C GLU A 18 -6.37 -0.36 10.64
N LEU A 19 -6.69 0.01 9.43
CA LEU A 19 -6.08 1.13 8.74
C LEU A 19 -6.73 2.43 9.23
N ILE A 20 -5.94 3.32 9.83
CA ILE A 20 -6.43 4.55 10.48
C ILE A 20 -6.26 5.76 9.58
N ASP A 21 -5.10 5.89 8.93
CA ASP A 21 -4.80 7.03 8.07
C ASP A 21 -3.74 6.66 7.03
N PHE A 22 -3.81 7.32 5.90
CA PHE A 22 -2.85 7.19 4.82
C PHE A 22 -2.70 8.51 4.08
N SER A 23 -1.47 8.91 3.83
CA SER A 23 -1.18 10.08 3.01
C SER A 23 0.09 9.87 2.20
N VAL A 24 0.17 10.52 1.06
CA VAL A 24 1.31 10.46 0.16
C VAL A 24 1.80 11.84 -0.19
N HIS A 25 3.11 11.97 -0.35
CA HIS A 25 3.73 13.18 -0.85
C HIS A 25 4.09 12.99 -2.31
N TYR A 26 3.38 13.69 -3.18
CA TYR A 26 3.71 13.75 -4.60
C TYR A 26 4.36 15.07 -4.96
N SER A 27 5.17 15.04 -6.02
CA SER A 27 5.64 16.25 -6.67
C SER A 27 4.44 17.03 -7.21
N GLN A 28 4.41 18.31 -6.89
CA GLN A 28 3.25 19.16 -7.11
C GLN A 28 3.08 19.55 -8.58
N ASN A 29 2.27 18.78 -9.28
CA ASN A 29 1.62 19.27 -10.47
C ASN A 29 0.32 19.97 -10.05
N THR A 30 0.11 21.19 -10.54
CA THR A 30 -1.16 21.89 -10.34
C THR A 30 -2.17 21.45 -11.40
N VAL A 31 -3.46 21.61 -11.11
CA VAL A 31 -4.53 21.42 -12.10
C VAL A 31 -4.24 22.23 -13.36
N GLN A 32 -3.77 23.46 -13.20
CA GLN A 32 -3.46 24.35 -14.31
C GLN A 32 -2.34 23.80 -15.20
N SER A 33 -1.21 23.39 -14.60
CA SER A 33 -0.07 22.88 -15.37
C SER A 33 -0.39 21.60 -16.12
N LEU A 34 -1.19 20.73 -15.52
CA LEU A 34 -1.66 19.49 -16.19
C LEU A 34 -2.70 19.77 -17.27
N SER A 35 -3.62 20.70 -17.04
CA SER A 35 -4.61 21.10 -18.04
C SER A 35 -3.93 21.64 -19.30
N ASP A 36 -2.87 22.41 -19.12
CA ASP A 36 -2.11 23.02 -20.23
C ASP A 36 -1.31 21.97 -21.01
N SER A 37 -0.70 21.02 -20.31
CA SER A 37 0.14 19.98 -20.92
C SER A 37 -0.61 18.76 -21.43
N LEU A 38 -1.85 18.54 -20.98
CA LEU A 38 -2.64 17.36 -21.33
C LEU A 38 -3.05 17.37 -22.80
N GLY A 39 -2.75 16.29 -23.50
CA GLY A 39 -3.18 16.10 -24.89
C GLY A 39 -4.71 15.93 -25.03
N LYS A 40 -5.23 16.36 -26.17
CA LYS A 40 -6.66 16.19 -26.51
C LYS A 40 -7.07 14.71 -26.47
N GLY A 41 -8.22 14.43 -25.89
CA GLY A 41 -8.73 13.08 -25.70
C GLY A 41 -8.05 12.29 -24.57
N LYS A 42 -7.22 12.94 -23.78
CA LYS A 42 -6.49 12.32 -22.65
C LYS A 42 -7.12 12.68 -21.32
N THR A 43 -6.79 11.86 -20.35
CA THR A 43 -7.21 12.00 -18.96
C THR A 43 -6.00 11.85 -18.05
N SER A 44 -5.92 12.63 -17.00
CA SER A 44 -4.88 12.51 -15.98
C SER A 44 -5.47 12.74 -14.60
N ILE A 45 -4.73 12.32 -13.58
CA ILE A 45 -5.09 12.51 -12.17
C ILE A 45 -4.03 13.38 -11.52
N VAL A 46 -4.47 14.36 -10.75
CA VAL A 46 -3.61 15.27 -10.00
C VAL A 46 -4.08 15.36 -8.56
N LEU A 47 -3.13 15.54 -7.68
CA LEU A 47 -3.37 15.92 -6.31
C LEU A 47 -3.17 17.43 -6.15
N GLU A 48 -4.21 18.13 -5.72
CA GLU A 48 -4.16 19.54 -5.41
C GLU A 48 -4.96 19.81 -4.13
N ASP A 49 -4.36 20.52 -3.19
CA ASP A 49 -4.95 20.84 -1.88
C ASP A 49 -5.47 19.63 -1.09
N GLY A 50 -4.78 18.50 -1.19
CA GLY A 50 -5.17 17.27 -0.52
C GLY A 50 -6.35 16.54 -1.16
N ILE A 51 -6.78 16.96 -2.34
CA ILE A 51 -7.90 16.37 -3.09
C ILE A 51 -7.39 15.78 -4.40
N LEU A 52 -7.75 14.53 -4.68
CA LEU A 52 -7.53 13.94 -6.00
C LEU A 52 -8.55 14.47 -6.99
N LYS A 53 -8.05 15.06 -8.07
CA LYS A 53 -8.84 15.60 -9.15
C LYS A 53 -8.53 14.86 -10.46
N LYS A 54 -9.56 14.52 -11.18
CA LYS A 54 -9.46 13.96 -12.52
C LYS A 54 -9.61 15.08 -13.53
N ILE A 55 -8.63 15.23 -14.41
CA ILE A 55 -8.64 16.20 -15.49
C ILE A 55 -8.83 15.44 -16.80
N SER A 56 -9.84 15.79 -17.55
CA SER A 56 -10.12 15.23 -18.87
C SER A 56 -10.11 16.35 -19.90
N LYS A 57 -9.47 16.12 -21.03
CA LYS A 57 -9.48 17.04 -22.15
C LYS A 57 -10.17 16.38 -23.34
N SER A 58 -11.28 16.93 -23.79
CA SER A 58 -12.02 16.42 -24.93
C SER A 58 -11.21 16.54 -26.23
N LYS A 59 -11.66 15.89 -27.29
CA LYS A 59 -11.08 16.04 -28.64
C LYS A 59 -11.16 17.49 -29.15
N ASP A 60 -12.18 18.21 -28.69
CA ASP A 60 -12.38 19.64 -29.02
C ASP A 60 -11.54 20.59 -28.14
N GLY A 61 -10.79 20.03 -27.16
CA GLY A 61 -9.93 20.79 -26.28
C GLY A 61 -10.60 21.35 -25.03
N ILE A 62 -11.84 20.95 -24.73
CA ILE A 62 -12.56 21.35 -23.53
C ILE A 62 -12.01 20.58 -22.34
N VAL A 63 -11.60 21.29 -21.28
CA VAL A 63 -11.10 20.72 -20.04
C VAL A 63 -12.23 20.56 -19.04
N LYS A 64 -12.36 19.34 -18.51
CA LYS A 64 -13.29 19.01 -17.43
C LYS A 64 -12.49 18.56 -16.21
N ILE A 65 -12.79 19.14 -15.05
CA ILE A 65 -12.15 18.82 -13.77
C ILE A 65 -13.22 18.20 -12.87
N GLN A 66 -12.89 17.03 -12.31
CA GLN A 66 -13.75 16.31 -11.38
C GLN A 66 -12.98 15.98 -10.11
N GLU A 67 -13.51 16.36 -8.95
CA GLU A 67 -13.00 15.89 -7.67
C GLU A 67 -13.37 14.42 -7.47
N ILE A 68 -12.38 13.56 -7.18
CA ILE A 68 -12.61 12.12 -7.06
C ILE A 68 -12.59 11.69 -5.61
N THR A 69 -11.84 12.38 -4.75
CA THR A 69 -11.66 11.97 -3.36
C THR A 69 -12.15 13.01 -2.40
N THR A 70 -12.81 12.54 -1.33
CA THR A 70 -13.16 13.32 -0.15
C THR A 70 -12.58 12.73 1.13
N LYS A 71 -11.97 11.54 1.04
CA LYS A 71 -11.43 10.77 2.16
C LYS A 71 -10.05 10.24 1.83
N TRP A 72 -9.20 10.07 2.83
CA TRP A 72 -7.89 9.47 2.65
C TRP A 72 -7.94 8.03 2.08
N ALA A 73 -8.98 7.25 2.41
CA ALA A 73 -9.16 5.89 1.90
C ALA A 73 -9.37 5.83 0.37
N ASP A 74 -9.87 6.91 -0.23
CA ASP A 74 -10.08 6.99 -1.68
C ASP A 74 -8.76 7.00 -2.49
N TRP A 75 -7.63 7.28 -1.83
CA TRP A 75 -6.29 7.25 -2.42
C TRP A 75 -5.73 5.85 -2.56
N ILE A 76 -6.33 4.87 -1.88
CA ILE A 76 -5.83 3.52 -1.79
C ILE A 76 -6.51 2.66 -2.84
N ASP A 77 -5.70 2.00 -3.67
CA ASP A 77 -6.15 0.99 -4.61
C ASP A 77 -6.35 -0.36 -3.91
N TYR A 78 -5.34 -0.79 -3.16
CA TYR A 78 -5.43 -1.94 -2.27
C TYR A 78 -4.43 -1.86 -1.12
N TRP A 79 -4.66 -2.66 -0.09
CA TRP A 79 -3.69 -2.90 0.96
C TRP A 79 -3.65 -4.35 1.37
N ALA A 80 -2.51 -4.78 1.87
CA ALA A 80 -2.23 -6.16 2.19
C ALA A 80 -1.43 -6.27 3.49
N ILE A 81 -1.54 -7.40 4.14
CA ILE A 81 -0.87 -7.69 5.41
C ILE A 81 -0.11 -9.00 5.30
N ASP A 82 1.13 -8.97 5.77
CA ASP A 82 1.91 -10.14 6.14
C ASP A 82 1.98 -10.18 7.67
N PHE A 83 1.32 -11.14 8.28
CA PHE A 83 1.24 -11.26 9.74
C PHE A 83 2.50 -11.86 10.39
N ASN A 84 3.41 -12.39 9.59
CA ASN A 84 4.66 -12.98 10.07
C ASN A 84 5.81 -12.68 9.12
N TYR A 85 6.07 -11.40 8.94
CA TYR A 85 7.02 -10.89 7.95
C TYR A 85 8.47 -11.35 8.19
N ALA A 86 8.87 -11.59 9.42
CA ALA A 86 10.23 -12.04 9.76
C ALA A 86 10.47 -13.55 9.54
N ASP A 87 9.44 -14.31 9.19
CA ASP A 87 9.52 -15.77 9.03
C ASP A 87 10.16 -16.20 7.69
N ARG A 88 10.20 -15.31 6.72
CA ARG A 88 10.67 -15.62 5.36
C ARG A 88 11.78 -14.67 4.93
N GLU A 89 13.00 -15.13 5.06
CA GLU A 89 14.15 -14.44 4.55
C GLU A 89 14.43 -14.88 3.10
N GLU A 90 14.79 -13.92 2.24
CA GLU A 90 15.18 -14.20 0.87
C GLU A 90 16.45 -15.04 0.84
N LEU A 91 16.42 -16.16 0.10
CA LEU A 91 17.55 -17.03 -0.12
C LEU A 91 18.03 -16.88 -1.57
N VAL A 92 19.32 -16.71 -1.75
CA VAL A 92 19.94 -16.67 -3.07
C VAL A 92 20.97 -17.80 -3.21
N LEU A 93 21.10 -18.33 -4.43
CA LEU A 93 22.16 -19.28 -4.77
C LEU A 93 23.42 -18.49 -5.04
N ARG A 94 24.50 -18.84 -4.32
CA ARG A 94 25.83 -18.30 -4.52
C ARG A 94 26.84 -19.42 -4.66
N THR A 95 27.89 -19.18 -5.44
CA THR A 95 29.01 -20.11 -5.53
C THR A 95 29.94 -19.85 -4.35
N ASN A 96 30.19 -20.88 -3.55
CA ASN A 96 31.14 -20.80 -2.43
C ASN A 96 32.61 -20.84 -2.93
N ALA A 97 33.54 -20.78 -1.98
CA ALA A 97 34.99 -20.79 -2.31
C ALA A 97 35.48 -22.08 -3.00
N ASP A 98 34.74 -23.17 -2.81
CA ASP A 98 35.06 -24.49 -3.42
C ASP A 98 34.39 -24.69 -4.79
N GLY A 99 33.62 -23.68 -5.26
CA GLY A 99 32.92 -23.72 -6.54
C GLY A 99 31.55 -24.40 -6.51
N GLU A 100 31.07 -24.75 -5.35
CA GLU A 100 29.77 -25.38 -5.15
C GLU A 100 28.68 -24.32 -4.96
N LEU A 101 27.44 -24.63 -5.41
CA LEU A 101 26.28 -23.79 -5.21
C LEU A 101 25.72 -24.02 -3.80
N GLU A 102 25.57 -22.94 -3.05
CA GLU A 102 24.91 -22.95 -1.74
C GLU A 102 23.83 -21.88 -1.65
N GLN A 103 22.83 -22.12 -0.81
CA GLN A 103 21.80 -21.14 -0.48
C GLN A 103 22.31 -20.25 0.65
N THR A 104 22.27 -18.94 0.41
CA THR A 104 22.68 -17.94 1.39
C THR A 104 21.54 -16.97 1.65
N ALA A 105 21.26 -16.72 2.93
CA ALA A 105 20.30 -15.69 3.35
C ALA A 105 20.83 -14.28 3.05
N THR A 106 20.00 -13.42 2.47
CA THR A 106 20.40 -12.07 2.06
C THR A 106 20.20 -11.01 3.13
N GLY A 107 19.54 -11.35 4.24
CA GLY A 107 19.08 -10.39 5.26
C GLY A 107 17.84 -9.61 4.85
N ARG A 108 17.24 -9.89 3.71
CA ARG A 108 15.99 -9.31 3.23
C ARG A 108 14.83 -10.26 3.48
N TYR A 109 13.72 -9.71 3.93
CA TYR A 109 12.51 -10.47 4.13
C TYR A 109 11.58 -10.37 2.93
N VAL A 110 10.87 -11.46 2.63
CA VAL A 110 9.91 -11.54 1.52
C VAL A 110 8.52 -11.29 2.07
N PHE A 111 7.81 -10.29 1.49
CA PHE A 111 6.43 -10.01 1.83
C PHE A 111 5.50 -11.08 1.27
N ASP A 112 4.64 -11.64 2.12
CA ASP A 112 3.60 -12.58 1.75
C ASP A 112 2.21 -11.96 1.98
N ASN A 113 1.38 -11.94 0.94
CA ASN A 113 0.01 -11.46 1.04
C ASN A 113 -0.86 -12.49 1.76
N GLU A 114 -0.87 -12.48 3.08
CA GLU A 114 -1.73 -13.36 3.87
C GLU A 114 -3.17 -12.88 3.93
N TRP A 115 -3.37 -11.58 3.82
CA TRP A 115 -4.67 -10.93 3.73
C TRP A 115 -4.57 -9.66 2.87
N GLN A 116 -5.62 -9.36 2.13
CA GLN A 116 -5.67 -8.17 1.28
C GLN A 116 -7.10 -7.69 1.06
N SER A 117 -7.26 -6.39 0.82
CA SER A 117 -8.50 -5.77 0.41
C SER A 117 -8.26 -4.86 -0.79
N PHE A 118 -9.06 -5.02 -1.81
CA PHE A 118 -9.04 -4.23 -3.04
C PHE A 118 -10.27 -3.34 -3.10
N LYS A 119 -10.08 -2.13 -3.59
CA LYS A 119 -11.17 -1.27 -4.01
C LYS A 119 -11.67 -1.73 -5.38
N THR A 120 -12.96 -1.94 -5.51
CA THR A 120 -13.61 -2.30 -6.77
C THR A 120 -14.65 -1.25 -7.16
N ASN A 121 -15.21 -1.36 -8.39
CA ASN A 121 -16.28 -0.46 -8.81
C ASN A 121 -17.57 -0.61 -7.98
N ASN A 122 -17.75 -1.75 -7.33
CA ASN A 122 -18.97 -2.08 -6.58
C ASN A 122 -18.76 -2.15 -5.07
N ASP A 123 -17.51 -2.31 -4.62
CA ASP A 123 -17.18 -2.50 -3.21
C ASP A 123 -16.14 -1.49 -2.74
N ASP A 124 -16.41 -0.90 -1.59
CA ASP A 124 -15.46 -0.06 -0.89
C ASP A 124 -14.29 -0.91 -0.32
N LEU A 125 -13.18 -0.22 -0.05
CA LEU A 125 -12.04 -0.81 0.63
C LEU A 125 -12.42 -1.21 2.05
N GLU A 126 -12.10 -2.44 2.44
CA GLU A 126 -12.18 -2.85 3.84
C GLU A 126 -11.03 -2.22 4.63
N LEU A 127 -11.34 -1.51 5.71
CA LEU A 127 -10.35 -0.82 6.54
C LEU A 127 -9.90 -1.64 7.75
N ILE A 128 -10.57 -2.76 8.01
CA ILE A 128 -10.27 -3.68 9.10
C ILE A 128 -10.00 -5.05 8.50
N SER A 129 -8.86 -5.64 8.87
CA SER A 129 -8.52 -6.98 8.40
C SER A 129 -9.39 -8.07 9.01
N ALA A 130 -9.41 -9.23 8.37
CA ALA A 130 -9.84 -10.45 9.05
C ALA A 130 -8.92 -10.72 10.26
N PRO A 131 -9.46 -11.36 11.32
CA PRO A 131 -8.65 -11.72 12.48
C PRO A 131 -7.60 -12.78 12.13
N ARG A 132 -6.41 -12.66 12.72
CA ARG A 132 -5.35 -13.66 12.63
C ARG A 132 -5.04 -14.21 14.01
N THR A 133 -5.13 -15.51 14.16
CA THR A 133 -4.76 -16.21 15.39
C THR A 133 -3.38 -16.83 15.26
N TYR A 134 -2.48 -16.50 16.17
CA TYR A 134 -1.16 -17.11 16.25
C TYR A 134 -1.21 -18.40 17.09
N ALA A 135 -0.45 -19.41 16.69
CA ALA A 135 -0.38 -20.67 17.40
C ALA A 135 0.29 -20.52 18.77
N GLU A 136 1.32 -19.67 18.85
CA GLU A 136 2.15 -19.47 20.04
C GLU A 136 2.20 -18.02 20.47
N LYS A 137 2.46 -17.84 21.76
CA LYS A 137 2.79 -16.51 22.32
C LYS A 137 4.15 -16.07 21.80
N GLY A 138 4.33 -14.79 21.61
CA GLY A 138 5.60 -14.24 21.17
C GLY A 138 5.48 -12.86 20.57
N THR A 139 6.61 -12.37 20.10
CA THR A 139 6.70 -11.10 19.38
C THR A 139 6.78 -11.39 17.88
N TYR A 140 5.86 -10.81 17.13
CA TYR A 140 5.77 -10.99 15.68
C TYR A 140 5.97 -9.66 14.96
N LYS A 141 6.52 -9.72 13.76
CA LYS A 141 6.58 -8.57 12.86
C LYS A 141 5.44 -8.64 11.87
N VAL A 142 4.59 -7.61 11.89
CA VAL A 142 3.47 -7.46 10.97
C VAL A 142 3.83 -6.38 9.96
N ALA A 143 3.87 -6.74 8.69
CA ALA A 143 4.10 -5.79 7.61
C ALA A 143 2.78 -5.41 6.96
N VAL A 144 2.54 -4.12 6.82
CA VAL A 144 1.38 -3.57 6.14
C VAL A 144 1.86 -2.83 4.90
N LYS A 145 1.32 -3.21 3.76
CA LYS A 145 1.63 -2.64 2.46
C LYS A 145 0.38 -1.99 1.88
N VAL A 146 0.50 -0.73 1.53
CA VAL A 146 -0.56 0.04 0.87
C VAL A 146 -0.10 0.43 -0.52
N VAL A 147 -0.90 0.14 -1.52
CA VAL A 147 -0.68 0.59 -2.90
C VAL A 147 -1.72 1.65 -3.22
N ASP A 148 -1.25 2.81 -3.61
CA ASP A 148 -2.12 3.93 -3.94
C ASP A 148 -2.59 3.91 -5.40
N VAL A 149 -3.53 4.80 -5.71
CA VAL A 149 -4.13 4.91 -7.05
C VAL A 149 -3.14 5.28 -8.17
N PHE A 150 -1.94 5.72 -7.81
CA PHE A 150 -0.84 6.01 -8.74
C PHE A 150 0.10 4.82 -8.94
N GLY A 151 -0.14 3.71 -8.25
CA GLY A 151 0.67 2.50 -8.33
C GLY A 151 1.92 2.50 -7.45
N ASN A 152 2.07 3.47 -6.55
CA ASN A 152 3.18 3.49 -5.60
C ASN A 152 2.83 2.69 -4.35
N ASP A 153 3.80 1.98 -3.81
CA ASP A 153 3.64 1.23 -2.59
C ASP A 153 4.32 1.90 -1.39
N THR A 154 3.69 1.75 -0.24
CA THR A 154 4.22 2.13 1.06
C THR A 154 4.10 0.93 1.97
N THR A 155 5.23 0.44 2.48
CA THR A 155 5.27 -0.70 3.39
C THR A 155 5.85 -0.27 4.73
N LYS A 156 5.17 -0.65 5.81
CA LYS A 156 5.61 -0.38 7.18
C LYS A 156 5.52 -1.64 8.01
N VAL A 157 6.54 -1.87 8.82
CA VAL A 157 6.64 -3.05 9.71
C VAL A 157 6.38 -2.63 11.14
N PHE A 158 5.52 -3.38 11.81
CA PHE A 158 5.14 -3.17 13.21
C PHE A 158 5.50 -4.40 14.03
N GLU A 159 6.00 -4.19 15.25
CA GLU A 159 6.16 -5.28 16.20
C GLU A 159 4.89 -5.45 17.03
N VAL A 160 4.44 -6.68 17.17
CA VAL A 160 3.24 -7.04 17.94
C VAL A 160 3.59 -8.14 18.93
N GLU A 161 3.35 -7.88 20.20
CA GLU A 161 3.47 -8.89 21.26
C GLU A 161 2.10 -9.56 21.46
N VAL A 162 2.07 -10.89 21.37
CA VAL A 162 0.86 -11.72 21.43
C VAL A 162 0.94 -12.68 22.61
N GLY A 163 -0.11 -12.73 23.39
CA GLY A 163 -0.24 -13.64 24.53
C GLY A 163 -0.62 -12.97 25.82
#